data_620a35de652f952994446e8e4d055c78
#
_entry.id   620a35de652f952994446e8e4d055c78
#
_cell.length_a   1.000
_cell.length_b   1.000
_cell.length_c   1.000
_cell.angle_alpha   90.00
_cell.angle_beta   90.00
_cell.angle_gamma   90.00
#
_symmetry.space_group_name_H-M   'P 1'
#
loop_
_entity.id
_entity.type
_entity.pdbx_description
1 polymer ?
#
loop_
_entity_poly.entity_id
_entity_poly.type
_entity_poly.pdbx_seq_one_letter_code
_entity_poly.pdbx_strand_id
1 'polypeptide(L)'
;MKRNYYISKNGTLQRKDNSLNFKIEDGDHKYIPVEDVDSLYIFGEVTLNTKLINFLSQNGVILHFFNYYGFYTGTFYPKEKLNSGYLFVEQVKHYIEKEKRVKIAKEIIKSASYNIHRNVRYYNERGRDLNHELGFIEDMRKKIDFVEEINELMGVEGNIRKKYYEAFNKIVNQEINF
;
A
#
# COMPACT_ATOMS: atom_id res chain seq x y z
N MET A 1 -14.87 13.03 5.96
CA MET A 1 -13.89 11.99 5.53
C MET A 1 -13.08 12.57 4.38
N LYS A 2 -11.76 12.67 4.50
CA LYS A 2 -10.89 13.20 3.43
C LYS A 2 -10.95 12.31 2.19
N ARG A 3 -10.77 12.90 1.01
CA ARG A 3 -10.89 12.24 -0.30
C ARG A 3 -9.68 12.55 -1.17
N ASN A 4 -9.42 11.66 -2.11
CA ASN A 4 -8.47 11.89 -3.18
C ASN A 4 -9.15 12.63 -4.34
N TYR A 5 -8.48 13.64 -4.88
CA TYR A 5 -8.96 14.41 -6.02
C TYR A 5 -8.02 14.24 -7.21
N TYR A 6 -8.60 14.13 -8.39
CA TYR A 6 -7.88 13.91 -9.64
C TYR A 6 -8.08 15.12 -10.56
N ILE A 7 -6.99 15.75 -10.97
CA ILE A 7 -6.97 16.92 -11.85
C ILE A 7 -6.42 16.50 -13.20
N SER A 8 -7.31 16.31 -14.18
CA SER A 8 -6.98 15.88 -15.55
C SER A 8 -7.00 17.02 -16.58
N LYS A 9 -7.52 18.20 -16.19
CA LYS A 9 -7.57 19.39 -17.07
C LYS A 9 -6.38 20.31 -16.78
N ASN A 10 -5.99 21.08 -17.79
CA ASN A 10 -4.99 22.13 -17.65
C ASN A 10 -5.57 23.35 -16.95
N GLY A 11 -4.73 24.09 -16.24
CA GLY A 11 -5.16 25.28 -15.55
C GLY A 11 -4.26 25.74 -14.41
N THR A 12 -4.80 26.57 -13.54
CA THR A 12 -4.09 27.14 -12.39
C THR A 12 -4.76 26.71 -11.09
N LEU A 13 -4.01 26.06 -10.21
CA LEU A 13 -4.45 25.74 -8.85
C LEU A 13 -3.85 26.75 -7.87
N GLN A 14 -4.70 27.39 -7.09
CA GLN A 14 -4.30 28.41 -6.13
C GLN A 14 -5.12 28.34 -4.84
N ARG A 15 -4.57 28.89 -3.75
CA ARG A 15 -5.30 29.05 -2.50
C ARG A 15 -6.30 30.20 -2.63
N LYS A 16 -7.53 29.98 -2.20
CA LYS A 16 -8.50 31.06 -1.93
C LYS A 16 -9.16 30.78 -0.57
N ASP A 17 -8.85 31.63 0.41
CA ASP A 17 -9.26 31.48 1.81
C ASP A 17 -8.86 30.10 2.37
N ASN A 18 -9.80 29.30 2.84
CA ASN A 18 -9.58 27.93 3.33
C ASN A 18 -9.88 26.87 2.26
N SER A 19 -9.89 27.25 0.98
CA SER A 19 -10.22 26.37 -0.14
C SER A 19 -9.13 26.37 -1.21
N LEU A 20 -9.13 25.30 -1.98
CA LEU A 20 -8.41 25.21 -3.24
C LEU A 20 -9.32 25.75 -4.35
N ASN A 21 -8.81 26.67 -5.14
CA ASN A 21 -9.48 27.19 -6.32
C ASN A 21 -8.73 26.70 -7.56
N PHE A 22 -9.34 25.83 -8.32
CA PHE A 22 -8.84 25.39 -9.59
C PHE A 22 -9.52 26.17 -10.73
N LYS A 23 -8.74 26.98 -11.42
CA LYS A 23 -9.14 27.70 -12.63
C LYS A 23 -8.77 26.87 -13.84
N ILE A 24 -9.77 26.40 -14.56
CA ILE A 24 -9.60 25.71 -15.83
C ILE A 24 -9.33 26.79 -16.93
N GLU A 25 -8.52 26.48 -17.91
CA GLU A 25 -8.20 27.41 -19.01
C GLU A 25 -9.43 27.97 -19.72
N ASP A 26 -10.49 27.18 -19.83
CA ASP A 26 -11.79 27.57 -20.44
C ASP A 26 -12.65 28.52 -19.57
N GLY A 27 -12.15 28.97 -18.44
CA GLY A 27 -12.79 29.98 -17.61
C GLY A 27 -13.59 29.47 -16.42
N ASP A 28 -13.84 28.17 -16.32
CA ASP A 28 -14.56 27.56 -15.20
C ASP A 28 -13.70 27.54 -13.92
N HIS A 29 -14.37 27.74 -12.78
CA HIS A 29 -13.74 27.67 -11.45
C HIS A 29 -14.33 26.52 -10.63
N LYS A 30 -13.46 25.72 -10.02
CA LYS A 30 -13.85 24.72 -9.03
C LYS A 30 -13.22 25.04 -7.68
N TYR A 31 -14.05 25.04 -6.64
CA TYR A 31 -13.62 25.24 -5.27
C TYR A 31 -13.71 23.92 -4.50
N ILE A 32 -12.66 23.60 -3.78
CA ILE A 32 -12.57 22.39 -2.97
C ILE A 32 -12.09 22.80 -1.58
N PRO A 33 -12.91 22.60 -0.52
CA PRO A 33 -12.46 22.85 0.85
C PRO A 33 -11.22 21.99 1.17
N VAL A 34 -10.18 22.60 1.73
CA VAL A 34 -8.91 21.87 1.99
C VAL A 34 -9.10 20.74 2.99
N GLU A 35 -10.07 20.86 3.88
CA GLU A 35 -10.40 19.85 4.91
C GLU A 35 -10.90 18.54 4.32
N ASP A 36 -11.47 18.56 3.11
CA ASP A 36 -11.96 17.39 2.41
C ASP A 36 -10.88 16.69 1.59
N VAL A 37 -9.68 17.29 1.48
CA VAL A 37 -8.61 16.79 0.62
C VAL A 37 -7.62 15.97 1.43
N ASP A 38 -7.39 14.72 0.98
CA ASP A 38 -6.29 13.88 1.43
C ASP A 38 -5.08 14.03 0.50
N SER A 39 -5.28 13.75 -0.77
CA SER A 39 -4.26 13.86 -1.80
C SER A 39 -4.81 14.42 -3.11
N LEU A 40 -3.94 15.10 -3.87
CA LEU A 40 -4.21 15.57 -5.22
C LEU A 40 -3.35 14.80 -6.22
N TYR A 41 -3.98 14.26 -7.25
CA TYR A 41 -3.34 13.56 -8.37
C TYR A 41 -3.45 14.45 -9.60
N ILE A 42 -2.32 14.98 -10.07
CA ILE A 42 -2.24 15.99 -11.12
C ILE A 42 -1.73 15.35 -12.40
N PHE A 43 -2.62 15.19 -13.39
CA PHE A 43 -2.35 14.62 -14.72
C PHE A 43 -2.28 15.69 -15.81
N GLY A 44 -2.91 16.87 -15.58
CA GLY A 44 -2.88 18.00 -16.52
C GLY A 44 -1.68 18.90 -16.27
N GLU A 45 -1.46 19.83 -17.20
CA GLU A 45 -0.50 20.91 -17.02
C GLU A 45 -1.09 21.96 -16.07
N VAL A 46 -0.61 21.97 -14.82
CA VAL A 46 -1.15 22.81 -13.74
C VAL A 46 -0.09 23.75 -13.20
N THR A 47 -0.38 25.03 -13.24
CA THR A 47 0.44 26.07 -12.60
C THR A 47 0.14 26.12 -11.12
N LEU A 48 1.19 26.10 -10.30
CA LEU A 48 1.16 26.19 -8.84
C LEU A 48 2.04 27.35 -8.36
N ASN A 49 1.72 27.90 -7.20
CA ASN A 49 2.59 28.88 -6.55
C ASN A 49 2.98 28.44 -5.12
N THR A 50 4.04 29.03 -4.60
CA THR A 50 4.59 28.71 -3.27
C THR A 50 3.60 28.98 -2.13
N LYS A 51 2.71 29.96 -2.26
CA LYS A 51 1.64 30.24 -1.28
C LYS A 51 0.68 29.05 -1.15
N LEU A 52 0.32 28.42 -2.27
CA LEU A 52 -0.48 27.20 -2.29
C LEU A 52 0.29 26.02 -1.67
N ILE A 53 1.54 25.81 -2.08
CA ILE A 53 2.37 24.71 -1.57
C ILE A 53 2.50 24.79 -0.04
N ASN A 54 2.77 25.98 0.51
CA ASN A 54 2.83 26.17 1.95
C ASN A 54 1.49 25.87 2.64
N PHE A 55 0.37 26.28 2.04
CA PHE A 55 -0.96 26.01 2.56
C PHE A 55 -1.28 24.49 2.56
N LEU A 56 -0.98 23.79 1.49
CA LEU A 56 -1.16 22.35 1.39
C LEU A 56 -0.28 21.60 2.41
N SER A 57 0.97 22.05 2.57
CA SER A 57 1.89 21.48 3.57
C SER A 57 1.36 21.63 5.00
N GLN A 58 0.80 22.79 5.34
CA GLN A 58 0.20 23.03 6.66
C GLN A 58 -1.01 22.14 6.95
N ASN A 59 -1.77 21.77 5.91
CA ASN A 59 -2.96 20.92 6.00
C ASN A 59 -2.67 19.42 5.77
N GLY A 60 -1.40 19.06 5.54
CA GLY A 60 -0.99 17.69 5.33
C GLY A 60 -1.46 17.07 4.00
N VAL A 61 -1.74 17.92 3.00
CA VAL A 61 -2.20 17.47 1.68
C VAL A 61 -1.01 17.12 0.79
N ILE A 62 -1.04 15.92 0.23
CA ILE A 62 0.01 15.40 -0.66
C ILE A 62 -0.36 15.72 -2.12
N LEU A 63 0.65 16.07 -2.94
CA LEU A 63 0.47 16.23 -4.39
C LEU A 63 1.31 15.19 -5.13
N HIS A 64 0.65 14.44 -6.00
CA HIS A 64 1.28 13.49 -6.91
C HIS A 64 1.22 14.05 -8.34
N PHE A 65 2.35 14.09 -9.01
CA PHE A 65 2.49 14.63 -10.37
C PHE A 65 2.69 13.50 -11.37
N PHE A 66 2.00 13.60 -12.49
CA PHE A 66 2.09 12.69 -13.61
C PHE A 66 2.37 13.48 -14.89
N ASN A 67 3.05 12.87 -15.84
CA ASN A 67 3.22 13.47 -17.17
C ASN A 67 1.98 13.22 -18.05
N TYR A 68 2.00 13.80 -19.26
CA TYR A 68 0.92 13.67 -20.24
C TYR A 68 0.51 12.21 -20.55
N TYR A 69 1.45 11.28 -20.48
CA TYR A 69 1.21 9.85 -20.72
C TYR A 69 0.72 9.09 -19.49
N GLY A 70 0.55 9.76 -18.34
CA GLY A 70 0.13 9.15 -17.09
C GLY A 70 1.25 8.47 -16.30
N PHE A 71 2.52 8.63 -16.70
CA PHE A 71 3.64 8.14 -15.92
C PHE A 71 3.92 9.06 -14.73
N TYR A 72 4.16 8.46 -13.58
CA TYR A 72 4.50 9.17 -12.36
C TYR A 72 5.80 9.96 -12.51
N THR A 73 5.75 11.24 -12.16
CA THR A 73 6.89 12.16 -12.24
C THR A 73 7.51 12.42 -10.87
N GLY A 74 6.67 12.59 -9.85
CA GLY A 74 7.14 12.89 -8.50
C GLY A 74 6.03 13.26 -7.54
N THR A 75 6.39 13.46 -6.27
CA THR A 75 5.44 13.85 -5.22
C THR A 75 6.01 14.99 -4.40
N PHE A 76 5.17 16.02 -4.18
CA PHE A 76 5.36 16.93 -3.08
C PHE A 76 4.74 16.30 -1.83
N TYR A 77 5.59 15.99 -0.86
CA TYR A 77 5.18 15.44 0.43
C TYR A 77 5.33 16.50 1.52
N PRO A 78 4.27 16.79 2.30
CA PRO A 78 4.34 17.74 3.39
C PRO A 78 5.37 17.30 4.44
N LYS A 79 6.06 18.28 5.05
CA LYS A 79 7.02 17.97 6.11
C LYS A 79 6.30 17.28 7.27
N GLU A 80 6.75 16.09 7.59
CA GLU A 80 6.27 15.36 8.77
C GLU A 80 6.59 16.12 10.06
N LYS A 81 5.57 16.26 10.89
CA LYS A 81 5.69 17.02 12.18
C LYS A 81 5.99 16.11 13.37
N LEU A 82 5.80 14.78 13.21
CA LEU A 82 5.81 13.81 14.29
C LEU A 82 6.95 12.77 14.14
N ASN A 83 8.15 13.22 13.80
CA ASN A 83 9.31 12.33 13.76
C ASN A 83 9.81 12.09 15.18
N SER A 84 9.53 10.90 15.71
CA SER A 84 10.07 10.46 17.01
C SER A 84 11.42 9.79 16.80
N GLY A 85 12.50 10.47 17.18
CA GLY A 85 13.84 9.87 17.19
C GLY A 85 13.91 8.63 18.09
N TYR A 86 13.17 8.61 19.19
CA TYR A 86 13.03 7.46 20.06
C TYR A 86 12.45 6.24 19.34
N LEU A 87 11.34 6.43 18.62
CA LEU A 87 10.72 5.35 17.85
C LEU A 87 11.67 4.78 16.81
N PHE A 88 12.39 5.65 16.10
CA PHE A 88 13.39 5.23 15.11
C PHE A 88 14.50 4.38 15.75
N VAL A 89 15.04 4.81 16.89
CA VAL A 89 16.04 4.04 17.63
C VAL A 89 15.51 2.67 18.07
N GLU A 90 14.28 2.59 18.56
CA GLU A 90 13.66 1.32 18.93
C GLU A 90 13.44 0.40 17.72
N GLN A 91 13.02 0.95 16.56
CA GLN A 91 12.93 0.17 15.32
C GLN A 91 14.27 -0.40 14.89
N VAL A 92 15.34 0.41 14.96
CA VAL A 92 16.72 -0.03 14.63
C VAL A 92 17.17 -1.13 15.60
N LYS A 93 16.92 -1.01 16.90
CA LYS A 93 17.22 -2.07 17.87
C LYS A 93 16.51 -3.38 17.52
N HIS A 94 15.23 -3.34 17.19
CA HIS A 94 14.46 -4.52 16.79
C HIS A 94 14.98 -5.14 15.48
N TYR A 95 15.52 -4.33 14.57
CA TYR A 95 16.16 -4.81 13.35
C TYR A 95 17.51 -5.49 13.61
N ILE A 96 18.35 -4.90 14.50
CA ILE A 96 19.69 -5.41 14.80
C ILE A 96 19.60 -6.69 15.66
N GLU A 97 18.72 -6.73 16.66
CA GLU A 97 18.52 -7.89 17.51
C GLU A 97 17.81 -9.02 16.75
N LYS A 98 18.56 -10.07 16.40
CA LYS A 98 18.07 -11.21 15.59
C LYS A 98 16.76 -11.77 16.14
N GLU A 99 16.70 -12.05 17.44
CA GLU A 99 15.52 -12.66 18.07
C GLU A 99 14.26 -11.81 17.91
N LYS A 100 14.37 -10.49 18.15
CA LYS A 100 13.26 -9.55 17.98
C LYS A 100 12.82 -9.47 16.53
N ARG A 101 13.77 -9.40 15.59
CA ARG A 101 13.49 -9.37 14.15
C ARG A 101 12.78 -10.64 13.69
N VAL A 102 13.29 -11.82 14.08
CA VAL A 102 12.68 -13.11 13.73
C VAL A 102 11.27 -13.23 14.33
N LYS A 103 11.08 -12.79 15.57
CA LYS A 103 9.75 -12.79 16.21
C LYS A 103 8.72 -11.99 15.41
N ILE A 104 9.07 -10.75 15.01
CA ILE A 104 8.18 -9.89 14.22
C ILE A 104 7.89 -10.54 12.85
N ALA A 105 8.93 -11.06 12.17
CA ALA A 105 8.78 -11.72 10.89
C ALA A 105 7.86 -12.95 10.98
N LYS A 106 8.00 -13.76 12.03
CA LYS A 106 7.10 -14.91 12.27
C LYS A 106 5.63 -14.47 12.35
N GLU A 107 5.33 -13.42 13.12
CA GLU A 107 3.94 -12.97 13.27
C GLU A 107 3.36 -12.46 11.94
N ILE A 108 4.15 -11.79 11.11
CA ILE A 108 3.75 -11.36 9.76
C ILE A 108 3.44 -12.59 8.89
N ILE A 109 4.34 -13.58 8.85
CA ILE A 109 4.15 -14.79 8.02
C ILE A 109 3.02 -15.67 8.55
N LYS A 110 2.83 -15.77 9.86
CA LYS A 110 1.67 -16.46 10.46
C LYS A 110 0.36 -15.85 9.97
N SER A 111 0.26 -14.51 10.00
CA SER A 111 -0.93 -13.80 9.56
C SER A 111 -1.18 -13.97 8.05
N ALA A 112 -0.15 -13.80 7.23
CA ALA A 112 -0.24 -13.97 5.79
C ALA A 112 -0.64 -15.42 5.42
N SER A 113 0.02 -16.42 6.00
CA SER A 113 -0.27 -17.84 5.77
C SER A 113 -1.67 -18.25 6.27
N TYR A 114 -2.15 -17.63 7.34
CA TYR A 114 -3.51 -17.85 7.83
C TYR A 114 -4.55 -17.38 6.81
N ASN A 115 -4.35 -16.21 6.21
CA ASN A 115 -5.25 -15.70 5.18
C ASN A 115 -5.25 -16.58 3.91
N ILE A 116 -4.07 -17.05 3.50
CA ILE A 116 -3.93 -18.02 2.40
C ILE A 116 -4.69 -19.31 2.72
N HIS A 117 -4.46 -19.89 3.89
CA HIS A 117 -5.14 -21.11 4.34
C HIS A 117 -6.66 -20.93 4.34
N ARG A 118 -7.17 -19.82 4.89
CA ARG A 118 -8.61 -19.54 4.88
C ARG A 118 -9.20 -19.45 3.48
N ASN A 119 -8.46 -18.85 2.55
CA ASN A 119 -8.89 -18.73 1.16
C ASN A 119 -8.98 -20.12 0.50
N VAL A 120 -7.93 -20.93 0.60
CA VAL A 120 -7.91 -22.29 0.02
C VAL A 120 -9.01 -23.16 0.63
N ARG A 121 -9.18 -23.12 1.96
CA ARG A 121 -10.23 -23.84 2.67
C ARG A 121 -11.63 -23.42 2.20
N TYR A 122 -11.88 -22.13 2.03
CA TYR A 122 -13.16 -21.61 1.54
C TYR A 122 -13.56 -22.22 0.19
N TYR A 123 -12.62 -22.33 -0.76
CA TYR A 123 -12.91 -22.93 -2.07
C TYR A 123 -12.96 -24.46 -2.03
N ASN A 124 -12.18 -25.10 -1.15
CA ASN A 124 -12.26 -26.54 -0.94
C ASN A 124 -13.66 -26.95 -0.44
N GLU A 125 -14.21 -26.23 0.53
CA GLU A 125 -15.57 -26.44 1.05
C GLU A 125 -16.67 -26.19 0.01
N ARG A 126 -16.36 -25.51 -1.10
CA ARG A 126 -17.26 -25.23 -2.24
C ARG A 126 -17.07 -26.16 -3.44
N GLY A 127 -16.49 -27.29 -3.21
CA GLY A 127 -16.39 -28.36 -4.22
C GLY A 127 -15.17 -28.27 -5.14
N ARG A 128 -14.16 -27.43 -4.81
CA ARG A 128 -12.84 -27.52 -5.43
C ARG A 128 -12.00 -28.53 -4.66
N ASP A 129 -11.45 -29.55 -5.34
CA ASP A 129 -10.55 -30.52 -4.68
C ASP A 129 -9.18 -29.88 -4.42
N LEU A 130 -9.01 -29.32 -3.23
CA LEU A 130 -7.81 -28.64 -2.74
C LEU A 130 -7.26 -29.28 -1.45
N ASN A 131 -7.68 -30.51 -1.13
CA ASN A 131 -7.29 -31.17 0.11
C ASN A 131 -5.76 -31.35 0.24
N HIS A 132 -5.09 -31.65 -0.86
CA HIS A 132 -3.63 -31.79 -0.90
C HIS A 132 -2.93 -30.45 -0.62
N GLU A 133 -3.35 -29.37 -1.28
CA GLU A 133 -2.77 -28.04 -1.10
C GLU A 133 -3.05 -27.52 0.32
N LEU A 134 -4.24 -27.75 0.83
CA LEU A 134 -4.63 -27.35 2.18
C LEU A 134 -3.76 -28.04 3.24
N GLY A 135 -3.61 -29.36 3.15
CA GLY A 135 -2.77 -30.13 4.08
C GLY A 135 -1.31 -29.67 4.03
N PHE A 136 -0.75 -29.44 2.84
CA PHE A 136 0.61 -28.93 2.68
C PHE A 136 0.80 -27.56 3.35
N ILE A 137 -0.15 -26.63 3.13
CA ILE A 137 -0.10 -25.31 3.73
C ILE A 137 -0.19 -25.39 5.26
N GLU A 138 -1.06 -26.25 5.80
CA GLU A 138 -1.16 -26.49 7.25
C GLU A 138 0.15 -26.97 7.85
N ASP A 139 0.81 -27.94 7.22
CA ASP A 139 2.07 -28.47 7.71
C ASP A 139 3.22 -27.46 7.63
N MET A 140 3.26 -26.63 6.57
CA MET A 140 4.22 -25.55 6.48
C MET A 140 3.98 -24.47 7.56
N ARG A 141 2.73 -24.15 7.87
CA ARG A 141 2.38 -23.20 8.92
C ARG A 141 2.86 -23.65 10.30
N LYS A 142 2.77 -24.93 10.62
CA LYS A 142 3.29 -25.49 11.87
C LYS A 142 4.80 -25.30 12.02
N LYS A 143 5.55 -25.30 10.91
CA LYS A 143 7.01 -25.12 10.92
C LYS A 143 7.43 -23.69 11.31
N ILE A 144 6.57 -22.67 11.10
CA ILE A 144 6.91 -21.27 11.38
C ILE A 144 7.37 -21.08 12.83
N ASP A 145 6.77 -21.76 13.78
CA ASP A 145 7.12 -21.62 15.21
C ASP A 145 8.53 -22.08 15.52
N PHE A 146 9.05 -23.06 14.79
CA PHE A 146 10.35 -23.69 15.02
C PHE A 146 11.50 -23.04 14.23
N VAL A 147 11.22 -22.11 13.34
CA VAL A 147 12.24 -21.41 12.54
C VAL A 147 13.01 -20.42 13.42
N GLU A 148 14.33 -20.38 13.31
CA GLU A 148 15.20 -19.49 14.09
C GLU A 148 15.92 -18.43 13.19
N GLU A 149 15.85 -18.58 11.87
CA GLU A 149 16.52 -17.72 10.89
C GLU A 149 15.54 -17.11 9.88
N ILE A 150 15.81 -15.87 9.47
CA ILE A 150 14.98 -15.20 8.46
C ILE A 150 14.98 -15.97 7.12
N ASN A 151 16.13 -16.48 6.69
CA ASN A 151 16.23 -17.21 5.43
C ASN A 151 15.39 -18.49 5.42
N GLU A 152 15.36 -19.22 6.54
CA GLU A 152 14.49 -20.38 6.69
C GLU A 152 13.01 -19.98 6.66
N LEU A 153 12.66 -18.89 7.33
CA LEU A 153 11.30 -18.36 7.33
C LEU A 153 10.84 -17.94 5.93
N MET A 154 11.74 -17.32 5.15
CA MET A 154 11.48 -17.00 3.74
C MET A 154 11.27 -18.28 2.90
N GLY A 155 12.03 -19.35 3.19
CA GLY A 155 11.82 -20.66 2.53
C GLY A 155 10.44 -21.25 2.84
N VAL A 156 10.00 -21.17 4.09
CA VAL A 156 8.65 -21.61 4.50
C VAL A 156 7.57 -20.78 3.81
N GLU A 157 7.73 -19.47 3.79
CA GLU A 157 6.81 -18.54 3.13
C GLU A 157 6.73 -18.81 1.61
N GLY A 158 7.88 -18.95 0.95
CA GLY A 158 7.95 -19.25 -0.47
C GLY A 158 7.23 -20.55 -0.85
N ASN A 159 7.40 -21.62 -0.04
CA ASN A 159 6.71 -22.87 -0.25
C ASN A 159 5.18 -22.74 -0.09
N ILE A 160 4.73 -21.99 0.91
CA ILE A 160 3.29 -21.69 1.11
C ILE A 160 2.73 -20.93 -0.10
N ARG A 161 3.43 -19.90 -0.58
CA ARG A 161 2.99 -19.12 -1.75
C ARG A 161 2.95 -19.96 -3.02
N LYS A 162 4.00 -20.74 -3.28
CA LYS A 162 4.02 -21.65 -4.43
C LYS A 162 2.82 -22.57 -4.42
N LYS A 163 2.53 -23.21 -3.29
CA LYS A 163 1.39 -24.12 -3.15
C LYS A 163 0.06 -23.37 -3.30
N TYR A 164 -0.03 -22.13 -2.84
CA TYR A 164 -1.21 -21.29 -3.04
C TYR A 164 -1.45 -20.96 -4.52
N TYR A 165 -0.39 -20.69 -5.30
CA TYR A 165 -0.55 -20.43 -6.74
C TYR A 165 -0.99 -21.69 -7.50
N GLU A 166 -0.51 -22.88 -7.10
CA GLU A 166 -1.03 -24.15 -7.63
C GLU A 166 -2.53 -24.31 -7.31
N ALA A 167 -2.93 -24.02 -6.06
CA ALA A 167 -4.34 -24.01 -5.66
C ALA A 167 -5.17 -22.98 -6.45
N PHE A 168 -4.61 -21.82 -6.73
CA PHE A 168 -5.29 -20.73 -7.44
C PHE A 168 -5.69 -21.15 -8.85
N ASN A 169 -4.81 -21.87 -9.58
CA ASN A 169 -5.12 -22.41 -10.91
C ASN A 169 -6.33 -23.36 -10.87
N LYS A 170 -6.43 -24.20 -9.84
CA LYS A 170 -7.60 -25.06 -9.63
C LYS A 170 -8.87 -24.27 -9.26
N ILE A 171 -8.72 -23.20 -8.48
CA ILE A 171 -9.84 -22.33 -8.07
C ILE A 171 -10.46 -21.66 -9.28
N VAL A 172 -9.65 -21.03 -10.15
CA VAL A 172 -10.13 -20.30 -11.33
C VAL A 172 -10.40 -21.21 -12.54
N ASN A 173 -10.01 -22.47 -12.47
CA ASN A 173 -10.10 -23.45 -13.55
C ASN A 173 -9.40 -22.98 -14.84
N GLN A 174 -8.24 -22.35 -14.68
CA GLN A 174 -7.38 -21.86 -15.76
C GLN A 174 -5.92 -22.02 -15.35
N GLU A 175 -5.06 -22.28 -16.33
CA GLU A 175 -3.62 -22.30 -16.13
C GLU A 175 -3.09 -20.88 -16.24
N ILE A 176 -2.66 -20.31 -15.10
CA ILE A 176 -2.06 -18.99 -15.03
C ILE A 176 -0.60 -19.19 -14.63
N ASN A 177 0.32 -18.69 -15.46
CA ASN A 177 1.74 -18.66 -15.14
C ASN A 177 2.03 -17.42 -14.27
N PHE A 178 2.48 -17.64 -13.04
CA PHE A 178 2.87 -16.60 -12.08
C PHE A 178 4.39 -16.42 -12.06
#